data_20a3c610c0a15c0cc6af3ffdd356881c
#
_entry.id   20a3c610c0a15c0cc6af3ffdd356881c
#
_cell.length_a   1.000
_cell.length_b   1.000
_cell.length_c   1.000
_cell.angle_alpha   90.00
_cell.angle_beta   90.00
_cell.angle_gamma   90.00
#
_symmetry.space_group_name_H-M   'P 1'
#
loop_
_entity.id
_entity.type
_entity.pdbx_description
1 polymer ?
#
loop_
_entity_poly.entity_id
_entity_poly.type
_entity_poly.pdbx_seq_one_letter_code
_entity_poly.pdbx_strand_id
1 'polypeptide(L)'
;MSDWKRKTREVSFENLTTELIAAIRKHIEQYDLGPILSDALMCIQTDSEKIKKGLFGGAENVHIGAVITPRWLMWATSGPKSKAVVFSAQLNDLVVQDYSQTQFARMIPDSGINVTGKFTAISENSSAFIGLEDNVTGGTFTEIVIRAAQDAKK
;
A
#
# COMPACT_ATOMS: atom_id res chain seq x y z
N MET A 1 19.14 6.52 -7.53
CA MET A 1 18.88 6.36 -6.09
C MET A 1 17.55 6.98 -5.71
N SER A 2 16.77 6.28 -4.90
CA SER A 2 15.54 6.82 -4.37
C SER A 2 15.82 7.86 -3.28
N ASP A 3 15.00 8.90 -3.22
CA ASP A 3 15.03 9.89 -2.14
C ASP A 3 14.37 9.36 -0.86
N TRP A 4 13.79 8.18 -0.93
CA TRP A 4 13.10 7.56 0.19
C TRP A 4 13.93 6.43 0.78
N LYS A 5 13.96 6.36 2.10
CA LYS A 5 14.39 5.17 2.83
C LYS A 5 13.14 4.43 3.30
N ARG A 6 12.95 3.21 2.82
CA ARG A 6 11.78 2.41 3.14
C ARG A 6 12.18 1.17 3.90
N LYS A 7 11.41 0.83 4.92
CA LYS A 7 11.54 -0.41 5.67
C LYS A 7 10.20 -1.11 5.68
N THR A 8 10.16 -2.30 5.09
CA THR A 8 8.95 -3.09 5.01
C THR A 8 9.11 -4.34 5.85
N ARG A 9 8.11 -4.60 6.70
CA ARG A 9 8.05 -5.81 7.51
C ARG A 9 6.68 -6.44 7.42
N GLU A 10 6.67 -7.76 7.44
CA GLU A 10 5.43 -8.50 7.58
C GLU A 10 4.95 -8.42 9.02
N VAL A 11 3.67 -8.12 9.21
CA VAL A 11 3.07 -8.02 10.54
C VAL A 11 1.68 -8.64 10.50
N SER A 12 1.16 -9.02 11.66
CA SER A 12 -0.27 -9.26 11.77
C SER A 12 -0.99 -7.91 11.75
N PHE A 13 -2.27 -7.93 11.36
CA PHE A 13 -3.05 -6.69 11.29
C PHE A 13 -3.01 -5.92 12.62
N GLU A 14 -3.09 -6.62 13.73
CA GLU A 14 -3.10 -6.03 15.07
C GLU A 14 -1.76 -5.38 15.46
N ASN A 15 -0.70 -5.67 14.72
CA ASN A 15 0.63 -5.11 14.96
C ASN A 15 0.97 -3.94 14.03
N LEU A 16 0.04 -3.51 13.19
CA LEU A 16 0.18 -2.24 12.48
C LEU A 16 0.19 -1.09 13.49
N THR A 17 0.70 0.05 13.08
CA THR A 17 0.58 1.28 13.86
C THR A 17 -0.88 1.53 14.22
N THR A 18 -1.15 1.91 15.47
CA THR A 18 -2.51 2.06 16.00
C THR A 18 -3.39 2.95 15.12
N GLU A 19 -2.83 4.04 14.60
CA GLU A 19 -3.56 4.95 13.73
C GLU A 19 -4.00 4.27 12.43
N LEU A 20 -3.14 3.42 11.85
CA LEU A 20 -3.47 2.68 10.63
C LEU A 20 -4.56 1.64 10.90
N ILE A 21 -4.48 0.93 12.03
CA ILE A 21 -5.51 -0.04 12.43
C ILE A 21 -6.87 0.65 12.54
N ALA A 22 -6.92 1.76 13.28
CA ALA A 22 -8.16 2.48 13.50
C ALA A 22 -8.76 2.98 12.18
N ALA A 23 -7.93 3.50 11.29
CA ALA A 23 -8.38 4.00 9.99
C ALA A 23 -8.94 2.88 9.11
N ILE A 24 -8.26 1.73 9.07
CA ILE A 24 -8.72 0.59 8.27
C ILE A 24 -10.03 0.03 8.82
N ARG A 25 -10.15 -0.12 10.13
CA ARG A 25 -11.40 -0.59 10.75
C ARG A 25 -12.57 0.35 10.46
N LYS A 26 -12.34 1.65 10.55
CA LYS A 26 -13.35 2.65 10.23
C LYS A 26 -13.78 2.57 8.76
N HIS A 27 -12.83 2.38 7.86
CA HIS A 27 -13.09 2.24 6.43
C HIS A 27 -13.96 1.00 6.15
N ILE A 28 -13.62 -0.14 6.75
CA ILE A 28 -14.39 -1.38 6.61
C ILE A 28 -15.82 -1.18 7.08
N GLU A 29 -15.99 -0.53 8.22
CA GLU A 29 -17.31 -0.24 8.79
C GLU A 29 -18.09 0.75 7.94
N GLN A 30 -17.46 1.84 7.53
CA GLN A 30 -18.09 2.90 6.75
C GLN A 30 -18.64 2.39 5.42
N TYR A 31 -17.96 1.49 4.76
CA TYR A 31 -18.34 0.96 3.44
C TYR A 31 -18.90 -0.45 3.50
N ASP A 32 -19.16 -0.95 4.70
CA ASP A 32 -19.79 -2.27 4.94
C ASP A 32 -19.10 -3.39 4.15
N LEU A 33 -17.79 -3.46 4.30
CA LEU A 33 -16.98 -4.44 3.56
C LEU A 33 -17.01 -5.84 4.17
N GLY A 34 -17.60 -5.99 5.37
CA GLY A 34 -17.72 -7.28 6.04
C GLY A 34 -16.41 -7.78 6.63
N PRO A 35 -16.28 -9.09 6.85
CA PRO A 35 -15.12 -9.66 7.54
C PRO A 35 -13.93 -9.90 6.59
N ILE A 36 -13.55 -8.88 5.81
CA ILE A 36 -12.55 -9.05 4.77
C ILE A 36 -11.14 -9.32 5.30
N LEU A 37 -10.88 -9.02 6.58
CA LEU A 37 -9.58 -9.29 7.18
C LEU A 37 -9.41 -10.75 7.60
N SER A 38 -10.49 -11.54 7.61
CA SER A 38 -10.45 -12.90 8.15
C SER A 38 -9.64 -13.86 7.28
N ASP A 39 -9.52 -13.60 5.98
CA ASP A 39 -8.78 -14.44 5.05
C ASP A 39 -7.56 -13.73 4.45
N ALA A 40 -6.99 -12.80 5.21
CA ALA A 40 -5.80 -12.07 4.77
C ALA A 40 -4.65 -13.03 4.43
N LEU A 41 -4.08 -12.85 3.25
CA LEU A 41 -2.94 -13.64 2.79
C LEU A 41 -1.63 -13.10 3.35
N MET A 42 -1.55 -11.77 3.49
CA MET A 42 -0.37 -11.10 4.02
C MET A 42 -0.74 -9.70 4.44
N CYS A 43 -0.09 -9.22 5.48
CA CYS A 43 -0.19 -7.84 5.93
C CYS A 43 1.22 -7.32 6.14
N ILE A 44 1.48 -6.09 5.67
CA ILE A 44 2.79 -5.47 5.81
C ILE A 44 2.65 -4.04 6.31
N GLN A 45 3.71 -3.56 6.93
CA GLN A 45 3.87 -2.13 7.18
C GLN A 45 5.18 -1.66 6.57
N THR A 46 5.11 -0.56 5.84
CA THR A 46 6.28 0.13 5.32
C THR A 46 6.41 1.47 6.03
N ASP A 47 7.54 1.65 6.69
CA ASP A 47 7.90 2.94 7.27
C ASP A 47 8.88 3.61 6.31
N SER A 48 8.51 4.78 5.83
CA SER A 48 9.28 5.50 4.82
C SER A 48 9.74 6.84 5.36
N GLU A 49 10.98 7.19 5.06
CA GLU A 49 11.57 8.46 5.43
C GLU A 49 12.15 9.12 4.21
N LYS A 50 11.74 10.34 3.95
CA LYS A 50 12.31 11.17 2.89
C LYS A 50 13.14 12.26 3.52
N ILE A 51 14.43 12.33 3.18
CA ILE A 51 15.33 13.34 3.69
C ILE A 51 15.24 14.55 2.77
N LYS A 52 14.76 15.66 3.31
CA LYS A 52 14.72 16.94 2.59
C LYS A 52 16.09 17.56 2.62
N LYS A 53 16.56 18.03 1.46
CA LYS A 53 17.86 18.72 1.34
C LYS A 53 17.64 20.23 1.44
N GLY A 54 18.62 20.94 2.02
CA GLY A 54 18.62 22.38 2.09
C GLY A 54 18.64 22.92 3.52
N LEU A 55 18.64 24.27 3.63
CA LEU A 55 18.82 24.96 4.91
C LEU A 55 17.70 24.66 5.91
N PHE A 56 16.49 24.47 5.42
CA PHE A 56 15.33 24.14 6.23
C PHE A 56 14.90 22.67 6.03
N GLY A 57 15.84 21.84 5.60
CA GLY A 57 15.58 20.42 5.38
C GLY A 57 15.32 19.67 6.66
N GLY A 58 14.57 18.60 6.59
CA GLY A 58 14.27 17.70 7.68
C GLY A 58 13.83 16.37 7.13
N ALA A 59 13.40 15.46 8.02
CA ALA A 59 12.86 14.18 7.61
C ALA A 59 11.33 14.28 7.47
N GLU A 60 10.81 13.65 6.44
CA GLU A 60 9.37 13.44 6.27
C GLU A 60 9.09 11.95 6.43
N ASN A 61 8.25 11.60 7.41
CA ASN A 61 7.94 10.22 7.72
C ASN A 61 6.55 9.86 7.22
N VAL A 62 6.45 8.76 6.49
CA VAL A 62 5.18 8.22 5.99
C VAL A 62 5.09 6.76 6.39
N HIS A 63 3.94 6.35 6.90
CA HIS A 63 3.67 4.97 7.28
C HIS A 63 2.57 4.43 6.38
N ILE A 64 2.80 3.25 5.84
CA ILE A 64 1.84 2.56 4.99
C ILE A 64 1.57 1.20 5.60
N GLY A 65 0.29 0.88 5.82
CA GLY A 65 -0.14 -0.48 6.15
C GLY A 65 -0.94 -1.03 4.99
N ALA A 66 -0.64 -2.24 4.55
CA ALA A 66 -1.35 -2.85 3.44
C ALA A 66 -1.72 -4.29 3.75
N VAL A 67 -2.93 -4.67 3.35
CA VAL A 67 -3.48 -6.02 3.55
C VAL A 67 -3.94 -6.54 2.22
N ILE A 68 -3.50 -7.75 1.88
CA ILE A 68 -3.96 -8.48 0.69
C ILE A 68 -4.77 -9.69 1.13
N THR A 69 -5.96 -9.84 0.54
CA THR A 69 -6.81 -11.03 0.68
C THR A 69 -7.01 -11.64 -0.72
N PRO A 70 -7.66 -12.80 -0.84
CA PRO A 70 -7.93 -13.34 -2.18
C PRO A 70 -8.79 -12.44 -3.07
N ARG A 71 -9.54 -11.50 -2.49
CA ARG A 71 -10.47 -10.64 -3.23
C ARG A 71 -10.18 -9.15 -3.13
N TRP A 72 -9.44 -8.71 -2.10
CA TRP A 72 -9.29 -7.30 -1.77
C TRP A 72 -7.84 -6.92 -1.58
N LEU A 73 -7.52 -5.71 -1.98
CA LEU A 73 -6.33 -5.01 -1.54
C LEU A 73 -6.77 -3.77 -0.79
N MET A 74 -6.28 -3.60 0.44
CA MET A 74 -6.50 -2.40 1.25
C MET A 74 -5.17 -1.83 1.66
N TRP A 75 -5.07 -0.51 1.65
CA TRP A 75 -3.88 0.15 2.15
C TRP A 75 -4.25 1.46 2.81
N ALA A 76 -3.51 1.79 3.86
CA ALA A 76 -3.68 3.02 4.61
C ALA A 76 -2.34 3.74 4.64
N THR A 77 -2.38 5.05 4.50
CA THR A 77 -1.17 5.89 4.51
C THR A 77 -1.36 7.00 5.53
N SER A 78 -0.36 7.19 6.39
CA SER A 78 -0.33 8.32 7.31
C SER A 78 0.96 9.09 7.17
N GLY A 79 0.88 10.41 7.31
CA GLY A 79 2.04 11.29 7.28
C GLY A 79 2.13 12.09 8.57
N PRO A 80 3.19 12.93 8.72
CA PRO A 80 3.42 13.63 9.99
C PRO A 80 2.36 14.69 10.31
N LYS A 81 1.67 15.20 9.30
CA LYS A 81 0.68 16.27 9.49
C LYS A 81 -0.70 15.93 8.97
N SER A 82 -0.91 14.71 8.52
CA SER A 82 -2.18 14.30 7.94
C SER A 82 -2.70 13.08 8.66
N LYS A 83 -4.03 12.99 8.76
CA LYS A 83 -4.69 11.79 9.25
C LYS A 83 -4.49 10.65 8.27
N ALA A 84 -4.57 9.43 8.78
CA ALA A 84 -4.49 8.26 7.92
C ALA A 84 -5.62 8.25 6.89
N VAL A 85 -5.29 7.97 5.65
CA VAL A 85 -6.22 7.84 4.54
C VAL A 85 -6.19 6.38 4.09
N VAL A 86 -7.36 5.79 3.87
CA VAL A 86 -7.47 4.39 3.49
C VAL A 86 -8.10 4.27 2.11
N PHE A 87 -7.52 3.39 1.31
CA PHE A 87 -8.08 2.97 0.03
C PHE A 87 -8.29 1.47 0.03
N SER A 88 -9.28 1.02 -0.70
CA SER A 88 -9.49 -0.41 -0.93
C SER A 88 -10.03 -0.62 -2.33
N ALA A 89 -9.80 -1.81 -2.86
CA ALA A 89 -10.31 -2.18 -4.16
C ALA A 89 -10.47 -3.69 -4.26
N GLN A 90 -11.48 -4.10 -5.02
CA GLN A 90 -11.60 -5.51 -5.39
C GLN A 90 -10.55 -5.84 -6.42
N LEU A 91 -9.88 -6.95 -6.26
CA LEU A 91 -8.75 -7.32 -7.11
C LEU A 91 -9.14 -7.54 -8.57
N ASN A 92 -10.36 -7.98 -8.83
CA ASN A 92 -10.81 -8.15 -10.22
C ASN A 92 -10.95 -6.82 -10.97
N ASP A 93 -10.98 -5.69 -10.24
CA ASP A 93 -11.04 -4.34 -10.81
C ASP A 93 -9.68 -3.66 -10.86
N LEU A 94 -8.60 -4.35 -10.48
CA LEU A 94 -7.27 -3.75 -10.39
C LEU A 94 -6.30 -4.28 -11.43
N VAL A 95 -5.49 -3.39 -11.93
CA VAL A 95 -4.24 -3.71 -12.61
C VAL A 95 -3.11 -3.38 -11.63
N VAL A 96 -2.27 -4.36 -11.35
CA VAL A 96 -1.15 -4.23 -10.42
C VAL A 96 0.15 -4.40 -11.19
N GLN A 97 1.07 -3.49 -10.99
CA GLN A 97 2.36 -3.51 -11.69
C GLN A 97 3.48 -3.23 -10.70
N ASP A 98 4.54 -4.05 -10.78
CA ASP A 98 5.77 -3.76 -10.06
C ASP A 98 6.32 -2.43 -10.61
N TYR A 99 6.61 -1.49 -9.71
CA TYR A 99 7.08 -0.16 -10.12
C TYR A 99 8.37 -0.25 -10.95
N SER A 100 9.25 -1.20 -10.66
CA SER A 100 10.50 -1.37 -11.39
C SER A 100 10.28 -1.70 -12.88
N GLN A 101 9.10 -2.19 -13.24
CA GLN A 101 8.73 -2.51 -14.62
C GLN A 101 8.10 -1.33 -15.34
N THR A 102 7.91 -0.20 -14.68
CA THR A 102 7.31 0.98 -15.30
C THR A 102 8.38 1.84 -15.95
N GLN A 103 7.96 2.64 -16.94
CA GLN A 103 8.84 3.60 -17.59
C GLN A 103 9.32 4.69 -16.62
N PHE A 104 8.55 4.97 -15.58
CA PHE A 104 8.88 6.00 -14.59
C PHE A 104 10.05 5.60 -13.68
N ALA A 105 10.31 4.30 -13.54
CA ALA A 105 11.37 3.82 -12.67
C ALA A 105 12.77 4.30 -13.08
N ARG A 106 12.95 4.60 -14.36
CA ARG A 106 14.22 5.13 -14.87
C ARG A 106 14.41 6.60 -14.52
N MET A 107 13.31 7.35 -14.42
CA MET A 107 13.33 8.80 -14.19
C MET A 107 13.25 9.13 -12.71
N ILE A 108 12.43 8.39 -11.98
CA ILE A 108 12.19 8.59 -10.55
C ILE A 108 12.40 7.24 -9.86
N PRO A 109 13.64 6.97 -9.39
CA PRO A 109 13.92 5.69 -8.74
C PRO A 109 13.12 5.52 -7.45
N ASP A 110 12.43 4.40 -7.33
CA ASP A 110 11.71 4.01 -6.13
C ASP A 110 11.44 2.49 -6.18
N SER A 111 10.83 1.97 -5.14
CA SER A 111 10.42 0.57 -5.07
C SER A 111 9.01 0.47 -4.51
N GLY A 112 8.24 -0.47 -5.04
CA GLY A 112 6.87 -0.69 -4.64
C GLY A 112 6.01 -1.18 -5.79
N ILE A 113 4.71 -0.97 -5.66
CA ILE A 113 3.74 -1.37 -6.68
C ILE A 113 2.84 -0.19 -7.06
N ASN A 114 2.48 -0.14 -8.33
CA ASN A 114 1.42 0.74 -8.82
C ASN A 114 0.13 -0.07 -8.93
N VAL A 115 -0.96 0.50 -8.44
CA VAL A 115 -2.28 -0.11 -8.56
C VAL A 115 -3.19 0.88 -9.27
N THR A 116 -3.93 0.40 -10.25
CA THR A 116 -4.83 1.22 -11.06
C THR A 116 -6.16 0.49 -11.23
N GLY A 117 -7.25 1.20 -11.05
CA GLY A 117 -8.58 0.64 -11.23
C GLY A 117 -9.63 1.37 -10.42
N LYS A 118 -10.64 0.64 -10.03
CA LYS A 118 -11.75 1.19 -9.26
C LYS A 118 -11.53 1.00 -7.77
N PHE A 119 -11.41 2.12 -7.06
CA PHE A 119 -11.27 2.11 -5.60
C PHE A 119 -12.64 2.34 -4.96
N THR A 120 -12.82 1.78 -3.77
CA THR A 120 -14.07 1.92 -3.02
C THR A 120 -14.43 3.39 -2.84
N ALA A 121 -15.68 3.74 -3.13
CA ALA A 121 -16.25 5.09 -3.02
C ALA A 121 -15.67 6.12 -3.98
N ILE A 122 -14.88 5.70 -4.96
CA ILE A 122 -14.36 6.58 -6.00
C ILE A 122 -14.95 6.13 -7.33
N SER A 123 -15.69 7.02 -7.99
CA SER A 123 -16.42 6.68 -9.21
C SER A 123 -15.55 6.56 -10.45
N GLU A 124 -14.38 7.20 -10.44
CA GLU A 124 -13.46 7.20 -11.56
C GLU A 124 -12.34 6.20 -11.36
N ASN A 125 -11.73 5.73 -12.46
CA ASN A 125 -10.50 4.96 -12.35
C ASN A 125 -9.44 5.81 -11.67
N SER A 126 -8.71 5.20 -10.77
CA SER A 126 -7.70 5.87 -9.95
C SER A 126 -6.41 5.06 -9.98
N SER A 127 -5.32 5.74 -9.64
CA SER A 127 -4.02 5.10 -9.51
C SER A 127 -3.42 5.46 -8.18
N ALA A 128 -2.68 4.52 -7.59
CA ALA A 128 -1.94 4.75 -6.36
C ALA A 128 -0.63 4.01 -6.40
N PHE A 129 0.35 4.53 -5.67
CA PHE A 129 1.64 3.89 -5.47
C PHE A 129 1.74 3.43 -4.01
N ILE A 130 2.09 2.16 -3.81
CA ILE A 130 2.34 1.62 -2.48
C ILE A 130 3.84 1.40 -2.38
N GLY A 131 4.51 2.21 -1.55
CA GLY A 131 5.95 2.11 -1.35
C GLY A 131 6.33 0.88 -0.55
N LEU A 132 7.30 0.13 -1.04
CA LEU A 132 7.80 -1.08 -0.40
C LEU A 132 9.33 -1.05 -0.45
N GLU A 133 9.94 -1.61 0.58
CA GLU A 133 11.39 -1.81 0.57
C GLU A 133 11.76 -2.82 -0.52
N ASP A 134 12.89 -2.57 -1.20
CA ASP A 134 13.43 -3.50 -2.17
C ASP A 134 14.18 -4.61 -1.43
N ASN A 135 13.42 -5.51 -0.81
CA ASN A 135 13.93 -6.63 -0.05
C ASN A 135 13.03 -7.86 -0.23
N VAL A 136 13.33 -8.94 0.46
CA VAL A 136 12.57 -10.19 0.34
C VAL A 136 11.11 -9.99 0.72
N THR A 137 10.84 -9.29 1.81
CA THR A 137 9.46 -9.06 2.28
C THR A 137 8.66 -8.24 1.28
N GLY A 138 9.23 -7.13 0.80
CA GLY A 138 8.58 -6.30 -0.22
C GLY A 138 8.34 -7.06 -1.52
N GLY A 139 9.31 -7.85 -1.94
CA GLY A 139 9.18 -8.69 -3.14
C GLY A 139 8.11 -9.77 -2.99
N THR A 140 8.04 -10.41 -1.84
CA THR A 140 7.02 -11.42 -1.55
C THR A 140 5.62 -10.81 -1.57
N PHE A 141 5.45 -9.66 -0.94
CA PHE A 141 4.16 -8.96 -0.97
C PHE A 141 3.76 -8.62 -2.41
N THR A 142 4.68 -8.08 -3.20
CA THR A 142 4.44 -7.75 -4.60
C THR A 142 3.97 -8.97 -5.39
N GLU A 143 4.65 -10.10 -5.23
CA GLU A 143 4.27 -11.35 -5.93
C GLU A 143 2.88 -11.83 -5.52
N ILE A 144 2.57 -11.81 -4.23
CA ILE A 144 1.28 -12.25 -3.74
C ILE A 144 0.16 -11.35 -4.28
N VAL A 145 0.36 -10.04 -4.29
CA VAL A 145 -0.65 -9.11 -4.81
C VAL A 145 -0.88 -9.32 -6.30
N ILE A 146 0.18 -9.44 -7.08
CA ILE A 146 0.06 -9.65 -8.53
C ILE A 146 -0.65 -10.98 -8.82
N ARG A 147 -0.27 -12.04 -8.12
CA ARG A 147 -0.89 -13.36 -8.31
C ARG A 147 -2.36 -13.35 -7.90
N ALA A 148 -2.68 -12.75 -6.75
CA ALA A 148 -4.06 -12.66 -6.28
C ALA A 148 -4.93 -11.87 -7.26
N ALA A 149 -4.40 -10.79 -7.83
CA ALA A 149 -5.12 -9.98 -8.84
C ALA A 149 -5.36 -10.79 -10.12
N GLN A 150 -4.39 -11.59 -10.55
CA GLN A 150 -4.56 -12.47 -11.71
C GLN A 150 -5.60 -13.56 -11.44
N ASP A 151 -5.55 -14.17 -10.27
CA ASP A 151 -6.49 -15.24 -9.90
C ASP A 151 -7.92 -14.72 -9.77
N ALA A 152 -8.09 -13.49 -9.31
CA ALA A 152 -9.40 -12.87 -9.16
C ALA A 152 -10.10 -12.63 -10.51
N LYS A 153 -9.34 -12.60 -11.61
CA LYS A 153 -9.87 -12.35 -12.95
C LYS A 153 -10.22 -13.62 -13.72
N LYS A 154 -9.95 -14.76 -13.14
CA LYS A 154 -10.27 -16.06 -13.77
C LYS A 154 -11.75 -16.42 -13.68
#